data_d979bd11855cd2b102a73bd08c593b74
#
_entry.id   d979bd11855cd2b102a73bd08c593b74
#
_cell.length_a   1.000
_cell.length_b   1.000
_cell.length_c   1.000
_cell.angle_alpha   90.00
_cell.angle_beta   90.00
_cell.angle_gamma   90.00
#
_symmetry.space_group_name_H-M   'P 1'
#
loop_
_entity.id
_entity.type
_entity.pdbx_description
1 polymer ?
#
loop_
_entity_poly.entity_id
_entity_poly.type
_entity_poly.pdbx_seq_one_letter_code
_entity_poly.pdbx_strand_id
1 'polypeptide(L)'
;MVIGLYGLGYAYAAWRLDRAAPFIAIGLAGKLLGPAGWVQAVSAAEWPIRTITLIVFNDVIWWMPFTLFLLEGTRAGARLRAAAPYVCAALNLAAVIAMAAALRFGTEMIPVVSDRIAYISQHPAIWRAGWALWIAAAVSLVAFYGWWGSFLDSRRATIAVAIAAAGLCVDLFAESLLIGWLPRNYETMAPLATLMTGGAANGLYTASGIIMTLSSRSLTRPLAVLAWKAWTAGVALTVCSLASIPIGIAVSTTVLFVFFCPFVVLLGRHYSQMPPGHTTQSSPR
;
A
#
# COMPACT_ATOMS: atom_id res chain seq x y z
N MET A 1 -31.22 7.81 -4.69
CA MET A 1 -31.52 7.26 -6.05
C MET A 1 -30.27 7.06 -6.90
N VAL A 2 -29.37 8.04 -7.06
CA VAL A 2 -28.14 7.93 -7.88
C VAL A 2 -27.22 6.79 -7.43
N ILE A 3 -26.97 6.61 -6.13
CA ILE A 3 -26.10 5.54 -5.59
C ILE A 3 -26.61 4.14 -5.96
N GLY A 4 -27.94 3.93 -5.97
CA GLY A 4 -28.53 2.64 -6.36
C GLY A 4 -28.30 2.32 -7.84
N LEU A 5 -28.32 3.32 -8.73
CA LEU A 5 -28.02 3.14 -10.16
C LEU A 5 -26.57 2.72 -10.38
N TYR A 6 -25.61 3.28 -9.62
CA TYR A 6 -24.22 2.80 -9.64
C TYR A 6 -24.10 1.34 -9.22
N GLY A 7 -24.83 0.94 -8.16
CA GLY A 7 -24.86 -0.46 -7.72
C GLY A 7 -25.35 -1.41 -8.81
N LEU A 8 -26.43 -1.07 -9.53
CA LEU A 8 -26.92 -1.84 -10.67
C LEU A 8 -25.91 -1.88 -11.83
N GLY A 9 -25.27 -0.75 -12.13
CA GLY A 9 -24.21 -0.68 -13.14
C GLY A 9 -23.02 -1.60 -12.80
N TYR A 10 -22.58 -1.65 -11.56
CA TYR A 10 -21.52 -2.56 -11.13
C TYR A 10 -21.95 -4.03 -11.12
N ALA A 11 -23.18 -4.34 -10.74
CA ALA A 11 -23.72 -5.69 -10.82
C ALA A 11 -23.77 -6.18 -12.28
N TYR A 12 -24.18 -5.32 -13.22
CA TYR A 12 -24.15 -5.62 -14.65
C TYR A 12 -22.71 -5.80 -15.15
N ALA A 13 -21.79 -4.92 -14.78
CA ALA A 13 -20.39 -5.00 -15.14
C ALA A 13 -19.73 -6.30 -14.64
N ALA A 14 -20.06 -6.74 -13.41
CA ALA A 14 -19.57 -7.99 -12.84
C ALA A 14 -20.11 -9.23 -13.60
N TRP A 15 -21.35 -9.15 -14.11
CA TRP A 15 -21.93 -10.22 -14.91
C TRP A 15 -21.41 -10.25 -16.36
N ARG A 16 -21.15 -9.08 -16.95
CA ARG A 16 -20.72 -8.93 -18.36
C ARG A 16 -19.41 -8.16 -18.43
N LEU A 17 -18.30 -8.83 -18.05
CA LEU A 17 -16.95 -8.24 -18.04
C LEU A 17 -16.52 -7.71 -19.41
N ASP A 18 -17.00 -8.34 -20.50
CA ASP A 18 -16.78 -7.90 -21.88
C ASP A 18 -17.34 -6.51 -22.20
N ARG A 19 -18.34 -6.05 -21.42
CA ARG A 19 -19.01 -4.75 -21.57
C ARG A 19 -18.85 -3.83 -20.36
N ALA A 20 -17.97 -4.19 -19.42
CA ALA A 20 -17.81 -3.47 -18.16
C ALA A 20 -17.09 -2.11 -18.30
N ALA A 21 -16.23 -1.94 -19.32
CA ALA A 21 -15.35 -0.78 -19.44
C ALA A 21 -16.05 0.59 -19.31
N PRO A 22 -17.20 0.88 -19.95
CA PRO A 22 -17.89 2.17 -19.77
C PRO A 22 -18.36 2.41 -18.33
N PHE A 23 -18.87 1.36 -17.66
CA PHE A 23 -19.32 1.47 -16.26
C PHE A 23 -18.16 1.71 -15.30
N ILE A 24 -17.03 1.01 -15.52
CA ILE A 24 -15.80 1.18 -14.74
C ILE A 24 -15.21 2.57 -14.99
N ALA A 25 -15.22 3.09 -16.22
CA ALA A 25 -14.73 4.43 -16.54
C ALA A 25 -15.55 5.53 -15.84
N ILE A 26 -16.90 5.44 -15.90
CA ILE A 26 -17.78 6.37 -15.18
C ILE A 26 -17.58 6.22 -13.66
N GLY A 27 -17.44 4.99 -13.19
CA GLY A 27 -17.13 4.71 -11.79
C GLY A 27 -15.81 5.35 -11.35
N LEU A 28 -14.73 5.20 -12.12
CA LEU A 28 -13.46 5.83 -11.84
C LEU A 28 -13.55 7.36 -11.81
N ALA A 29 -14.27 7.95 -12.77
CA ALA A 29 -14.49 9.40 -12.78
C ALA A 29 -15.21 9.87 -11.49
N GLY A 30 -16.25 9.17 -11.04
CA GLY A 30 -16.92 9.46 -9.78
C GLY A 30 -15.99 9.30 -8.57
N LYS A 31 -15.15 8.26 -8.58
CA LYS A 31 -14.15 8.00 -7.52
C LYS A 31 -13.02 9.02 -7.48
N LEU A 32 -12.74 9.72 -8.56
CA LEU A 32 -11.79 10.85 -8.60
C LEU A 32 -12.45 12.16 -8.18
N LEU A 33 -13.68 12.41 -8.62
CA LEU A 33 -14.41 13.63 -8.29
C LEU A 33 -14.86 13.68 -6.83
N GLY A 34 -15.18 12.54 -6.21
CA GLY A 34 -15.53 12.45 -4.79
C GLY A 34 -14.47 13.05 -3.86
N PRO A 35 -13.23 12.55 -3.91
CA PRO A 35 -12.10 13.12 -3.15
C PRO A 35 -11.81 14.58 -3.47
N ALA A 36 -11.94 15.00 -4.74
CA ALA A 36 -11.75 16.41 -5.12
C ALA A 36 -12.79 17.32 -4.45
N GLY A 37 -14.07 16.94 -4.47
CA GLY A 37 -15.13 17.64 -3.77
C GLY A 37 -14.95 17.62 -2.24
N TRP A 38 -14.48 16.50 -1.70
CA TRP A 38 -14.16 16.42 -0.27
C TRP A 38 -13.03 17.35 0.14
N VAL A 39 -11.94 17.43 -0.64
CA VAL A 39 -10.84 18.38 -0.39
C VAL A 39 -11.37 19.83 -0.36
N GLN A 40 -12.24 20.18 -1.31
CA GLN A 40 -12.88 21.50 -1.35
C GLN A 40 -13.72 21.74 -0.08
N ALA A 41 -14.58 20.82 0.31
CA ALA A 41 -15.44 20.94 1.50
C ALA A 41 -14.63 21.03 2.80
N VAL A 42 -13.54 20.26 2.93
CA VAL A 42 -12.62 20.34 4.08
C VAL A 42 -11.87 21.67 4.10
N SER A 43 -11.44 22.17 2.93
CA SER A 43 -10.76 23.47 2.80
C SER A 43 -11.68 24.64 3.15
N ALA A 44 -12.96 24.53 2.85
CA ALA A 44 -14.00 25.48 3.22
C ALA A 44 -14.49 25.31 4.69
N ALA A 45 -13.91 24.40 5.46
CA ALA A 45 -14.31 24.06 6.82
C ALA A 45 -15.78 23.55 6.96
N GLU A 46 -16.40 23.13 5.86
CA GLU A 46 -17.75 22.56 5.84
C GLU A 46 -17.75 21.12 6.37
N TRP A 47 -16.69 20.37 6.09
CA TRP A 47 -16.51 18.99 6.53
C TRP A 47 -15.28 18.81 7.40
N PRO A 48 -15.35 18.00 8.47
CA PRO A 48 -14.20 17.73 9.31
C PRO A 48 -13.24 16.78 8.62
N ILE A 49 -11.93 17.02 8.75
CA ILE A 49 -10.86 16.20 8.14
C ILE A 49 -10.96 14.71 8.51
N ARG A 50 -11.54 14.35 9.67
CA ARG A 50 -11.73 12.96 10.10
C ARG A 50 -12.59 12.11 9.16
N THR A 51 -13.38 12.75 8.27
CA THR A 51 -14.15 12.05 7.24
C THR A 51 -13.28 11.46 6.12
N ILE A 52 -11.96 11.68 6.16
CA ILE A 52 -10.99 11.08 5.22
C ILE A 52 -11.12 9.55 5.18
N THR A 53 -11.42 8.90 6.30
CA THR A 53 -11.61 7.44 6.35
C THR A 53 -12.69 6.99 5.37
N LEU A 54 -13.80 7.73 5.28
CA LEU A 54 -14.88 7.44 4.33
C LEU A 54 -14.38 7.57 2.88
N ILE A 55 -13.63 8.62 2.59
CA ILE A 55 -13.09 8.88 1.25
C ILE A 55 -12.08 7.81 0.83
N VAL A 56 -11.20 7.40 1.73
CA VAL A 56 -10.22 6.34 1.44
C VAL A 56 -10.93 5.04 1.07
N PHE A 57 -11.88 4.58 1.85
CA PHE A 57 -12.56 3.29 1.63
C PHE A 57 -13.65 3.35 0.56
N ASN A 58 -14.32 4.49 0.40
CA ASN A 58 -15.34 4.62 -0.63
C ASN A 58 -14.75 4.90 -2.01
N ASP A 59 -13.65 5.65 -2.10
CA ASP A 59 -13.17 6.19 -3.37
C ASP A 59 -11.72 5.77 -3.70
N VAL A 60 -10.75 6.08 -2.85
CA VAL A 60 -9.32 5.92 -3.16
C VAL A 60 -8.93 4.46 -3.40
N ILE A 61 -9.46 3.53 -2.62
CA ILE A 61 -9.19 2.08 -2.75
C ILE A 61 -9.53 1.54 -4.15
N TRP A 62 -10.45 2.17 -4.87
CA TRP A 62 -10.90 1.75 -6.19
C TRP A 62 -10.05 2.31 -7.34
N TRP A 63 -9.21 3.30 -7.10
CA TRP A 63 -8.44 3.93 -8.16
C TRP A 63 -7.54 2.93 -8.89
N MET A 64 -6.78 2.15 -8.14
CA MET A 64 -5.87 1.15 -8.72
C MET A 64 -6.63 0.04 -9.47
N PRO A 65 -7.59 -0.68 -8.88
CA PRO A 65 -8.32 -1.74 -9.58
C PRO A 65 -9.02 -1.24 -10.85
N PHE A 66 -9.69 -0.09 -10.81
CA PHE A 66 -10.40 0.45 -11.96
C PHE A 66 -9.45 0.90 -13.07
N THR A 67 -8.35 1.55 -12.70
CA THR A 67 -7.31 1.96 -13.67
C THR A 67 -6.66 0.75 -14.34
N LEU A 68 -6.30 -0.28 -13.58
CA LEU A 68 -5.71 -1.51 -14.12
C LEU A 68 -6.67 -2.21 -15.07
N PHE A 69 -7.96 -2.31 -14.71
CA PHE A 69 -9.00 -2.89 -15.57
C PHE A 69 -9.13 -2.12 -16.89
N LEU A 70 -9.22 -0.79 -16.84
CA LEU A 70 -9.40 0.04 -18.05
C LEU A 70 -8.16 0.04 -18.94
N LEU A 71 -6.99 -0.16 -18.38
CA LEU A 71 -5.72 -0.20 -19.13
C LEU A 71 -5.32 -1.62 -19.54
N GLU A 72 -6.10 -2.64 -19.20
CA GLU A 72 -5.82 -4.02 -19.57
C GLU A 72 -5.71 -4.18 -21.09
N GLY A 73 -4.69 -4.89 -21.58
CA GLY A 73 -4.44 -5.07 -23.00
C GLY A 73 -3.88 -3.85 -23.74
N THR A 74 -3.79 -2.67 -23.11
CA THR A 74 -3.23 -1.46 -23.71
C THR A 74 -1.71 -1.37 -23.53
N ARG A 75 -1.04 -0.60 -24.42
CA ARG A 75 0.40 -0.27 -24.24
C ARG A 75 0.67 0.50 -22.95
N ALA A 76 -0.27 1.36 -22.53
CA ALA A 76 -0.15 2.11 -21.29
C ALA A 76 -0.20 1.18 -20.07
N GLY A 77 -1.13 0.22 -20.04
CA GLY A 77 -1.20 -0.79 -18.99
C GLY A 77 0.03 -1.69 -18.92
N ALA A 78 0.60 -2.07 -20.09
CA ALA A 78 1.85 -2.83 -20.14
C ALA A 78 3.02 -2.03 -19.53
N ARG A 79 3.13 -0.73 -19.85
CA ARG A 79 4.15 0.16 -19.26
C ARG A 79 3.95 0.34 -17.76
N LEU A 80 2.72 0.54 -17.32
CA LEU A 80 2.39 0.70 -15.89
C LEU A 80 2.76 -0.57 -15.11
N ARG A 81 2.41 -1.75 -15.63
CA ARG A 81 2.81 -3.03 -15.03
C ARG A 81 4.34 -3.17 -14.98
N ALA A 82 5.06 -2.87 -16.06
CA ALA A 82 6.51 -2.93 -16.08
C ALA A 82 7.18 -1.95 -15.11
N ALA A 83 6.53 -0.81 -14.82
CA ALA A 83 7.02 0.19 -13.87
C ALA A 83 6.73 -0.17 -12.40
N ALA A 84 5.82 -1.10 -12.12
CA ALA A 84 5.35 -1.39 -10.75
C ALA A 84 6.48 -1.62 -9.73
N PRO A 85 7.54 -2.43 -9.98
CA PRO A 85 8.63 -2.61 -9.03
C PRO A 85 9.40 -1.32 -8.77
N TYR A 86 9.64 -0.51 -9.79
CA TYR A 86 10.41 0.73 -9.66
C TYR A 86 9.62 1.82 -8.92
N VAL A 87 8.33 1.93 -9.22
CA VAL A 87 7.40 2.83 -8.49
C VAL A 87 7.29 2.41 -7.04
N CYS A 88 7.16 1.11 -6.76
CA CYS A 88 7.14 0.58 -5.40
C CYS A 88 8.42 0.94 -4.64
N ALA A 89 9.60 0.69 -5.20
CA ALA A 89 10.86 1.03 -4.55
C ALA A 89 11.00 2.54 -4.31
N ALA A 90 10.64 3.37 -5.28
CA ALA A 90 10.74 4.83 -5.18
C ALA A 90 9.80 5.41 -4.10
N LEU A 91 8.53 4.99 -4.08
CA LEU A 91 7.55 5.48 -3.11
C LEU A 91 7.87 5.01 -1.69
N ASN A 92 8.29 3.76 -1.52
CA ASN A 92 8.70 3.24 -0.22
C ASN A 92 9.96 3.94 0.30
N LEU A 93 10.95 4.20 -0.55
CA LEU A 93 12.14 4.97 -0.17
C LEU A 93 11.77 6.41 0.22
N ALA A 94 10.90 7.07 -0.57
CA ALA A 94 10.43 8.42 -0.26
C ALA A 94 9.64 8.47 1.07
N ALA A 95 8.81 7.46 1.35
CA ALA A 95 8.06 7.35 2.60
C ALA A 95 9.00 7.20 3.81
N VAL A 96 10.06 6.38 3.71
CA VAL A 96 11.07 6.24 4.77
C VAL A 96 11.84 7.54 5.00
N ILE A 97 12.20 8.24 3.94
CA ILE A 97 12.85 9.55 4.05
C ILE A 97 11.91 10.56 4.74
N ALA A 98 10.63 10.59 4.36
CA ALA A 98 9.63 11.44 5.02
C ALA A 98 9.45 11.08 6.50
N MET A 99 9.47 9.79 6.85
CA MET A 99 9.45 9.33 8.23
C MET A 99 10.66 9.87 9.01
N ALA A 100 11.86 9.65 8.49
CA ALA A 100 13.09 10.05 9.15
C ALA A 100 13.25 11.58 9.24
N ALA A 101 12.83 12.33 8.22
CA ALA A 101 13.02 13.79 8.15
C ALA A 101 11.93 14.57 8.88
N ALA A 102 10.70 14.07 8.89
CA ALA A 102 9.54 14.84 9.35
C ALA A 102 8.64 14.06 10.31
N LEU A 103 8.08 12.94 9.91
CA LEU A 103 7.03 12.27 10.68
C LEU A 103 7.49 11.79 12.07
N ARG A 104 8.76 11.41 12.23
CA ARG A 104 9.32 10.94 13.50
C ARG A 104 9.05 11.87 14.68
N PHE A 105 8.96 13.17 14.44
CA PHE A 105 8.74 14.17 15.49
C PHE A 105 7.33 14.12 16.09
N GLY A 106 6.37 13.52 15.39
CA GLY A 106 5.02 13.26 15.89
C GLY A 106 4.79 11.80 16.35
N THR A 107 5.83 10.95 16.36
CA THR A 107 5.73 9.52 16.75
C THR A 107 6.37 9.24 18.09
N GLU A 108 6.28 7.99 18.55
CA GLU A 108 6.86 7.49 19.80
C GLU A 108 8.40 7.62 19.89
N MET A 109 9.05 8.02 18.81
CA MET A 109 10.48 8.36 18.81
C MET A 109 10.80 9.59 19.65
N ILE A 110 9.82 10.47 19.85
CA ILE A 110 9.92 11.59 20.80
C ILE A 110 9.31 11.13 22.14
N PRO A 111 10.03 11.14 23.25
CA PRO A 111 9.56 10.61 24.52
C PRO A 111 8.33 11.35 25.08
N VAL A 112 8.30 12.67 24.93
CA VAL A 112 7.29 13.55 25.54
C VAL A 112 6.07 13.68 24.63
N VAL A 113 4.89 13.27 25.10
CA VAL A 113 3.64 13.27 24.32
C VAL A 113 3.19 14.68 23.94
N SER A 114 3.35 15.67 24.82
CA SER A 114 3.01 17.07 24.51
C SER A 114 3.81 17.62 23.31
N ASP A 115 5.08 17.23 23.18
CA ASP A 115 5.93 17.69 22.09
C ASP A 115 5.48 17.11 20.75
N ARG A 116 5.06 15.83 20.74
CA ARG A 116 4.47 15.18 19.55
C ARG A 116 3.18 15.90 19.11
N ILE A 117 2.29 16.17 20.05
CA ILE A 117 1.03 16.89 19.81
C ILE A 117 1.30 18.30 19.30
N ALA A 118 2.26 19.01 19.92
CA ALA A 118 2.67 20.34 19.50
C ALA A 118 3.21 20.33 18.07
N TYR A 119 4.09 19.38 17.73
CA TYR A 119 4.63 19.24 16.39
C TYR A 119 3.54 19.03 15.34
N ILE A 120 2.62 18.08 15.56
CA ILE A 120 1.51 17.79 14.62
C ILE A 120 0.61 19.02 14.44
N SER A 121 0.36 19.74 15.53
CA SER A 121 -0.48 20.96 15.51
C SER A 121 0.18 22.12 14.77
N GLN A 122 1.50 22.25 14.87
CA GLN A 122 2.28 23.29 14.19
C GLN A 122 2.56 22.97 12.72
N HIS A 123 2.63 21.67 12.36
CA HIS A 123 2.99 21.21 11.02
C HIS A 123 1.94 20.26 10.39
N PRO A 124 0.63 20.62 10.40
CA PRO A 124 -0.42 19.70 9.97
C PRO A 124 -0.34 19.31 8.49
N ALA A 125 0.14 20.21 7.63
CA ALA A 125 0.31 19.92 6.20
C ALA A 125 1.43 18.89 5.96
N ILE A 126 2.57 19.04 6.63
CA ILE A 126 3.71 18.11 6.55
C ILE A 126 3.30 16.74 7.08
N TRP A 127 2.62 16.69 8.21
CA TRP A 127 2.10 15.46 8.82
C TRP A 127 1.17 14.70 7.86
N ARG A 128 0.18 15.39 7.33
CA ARG A 128 -0.80 14.78 6.40
C ARG A 128 -0.18 14.35 5.08
N ALA A 129 0.70 15.18 4.50
CA ALA A 129 1.39 14.84 3.26
C ALA A 129 2.32 13.63 3.44
N GLY A 130 3.01 13.52 4.58
CA GLY A 130 3.85 12.39 4.90
C GLY A 130 3.05 11.09 4.98
N TRP A 131 1.92 11.07 5.67
CA TRP A 131 1.06 9.89 5.74
C TRP A 131 0.35 9.58 4.42
N ALA A 132 -0.03 10.58 3.62
CA ALA A 132 -0.52 10.37 2.26
C ALA A 132 0.55 9.69 1.37
N LEU A 133 1.82 10.01 1.56
CA LEU A 133 2.93 9.32 0.88
C LEU A 133 3.06 7.86 1.33
N TRP A 134 2.84 7.54 2.62
CA TRP A 134 2.78 6.16 3.12
C TRP A 134 1.61 5.39 2.51
N ILE A 135 0.42 5.99 2.40
CA ILE A 135 -0.72 5.43 1.65
C ILE A 135 -0.29 5.06 0.22
N ALA A 136 0.37 5.97 -0.48
CA ALA A 136 0.84 5.70 -1.84
C ALA A 136 1.88 4.57 -1.88
N ALA A 137 2.78 4.49 -0.90
CA ALA A 137 3.76 3.42 -0.76
C ALA A 137 3.07 2.07 -0.52
N ALA A 138 2.09 1.98 0.38
CA ALA A 138 1.33 0.78 0.67
C ALA A 138 0.53 0.27 -0.56
N VAL A 139 -0.14 1.18 -1.29
CA VAL A 139 -0.83 0.85 -2.54
C VAL A 139 0.15 0.32 -3.58
N SER A 140 1.32 0.95 -3.72
CA SER A 140 2.35 0.51 -4.67
C SER A 140 2.94 -0.86 -4.31
N LEU A 141 3.00 -1.20 -3.03
CA LEU A 141 3.45 -2.51 -2.55
C LEU A 141 2.49 -3.62 -2.99
N VAL A 142 1.19 -3.42 -2.88
CA VAL A 142 0.20 -4.39 -3.35
C VAL A 142 0.24 -4.50 -4.88
N ALA A 143 0.41 -3.38 -5.61
CA ALA A 143 0.61 -3.40 -7.05
C ALA A 143 1.87 -4.20 -7.45
N PHE A 144 2.96 -4.04 -6.71
CA PHE A 144 4.18 -4.82 -6.89
C PHE A 144 3.95 -6.32 -6.63
N TYR A 145 3.24 -6.70 -5.56
CA TYR A 145 2.90 -8.10 -5.33
C TYR A 145 2.01 -8.68 -6.43
N GLY A 146 1.04 -7.92 -6.92
CA GLY A 146 0.22 -8.31 -8.08
C GLY A 146 1.06 -8.52 -9.34
N TRP A 147 2.00 -7.60 -9.61
CA TRP A 147 2.96 -7.72 -10.71
C TRP A 147 3.85 -8.96 -10.54
N TRP A 148 4.45 -9.17 -9.36
CA TRP A 148 5.30 -10.33 -9.11
C TRP A 148 4.50 -11.63 -9.22
N GLY A 149 3.29 -11.67 -8.66
CA GLY A 149 2.39 -12.82 -8.74
C GLY A 149 2.02 -13.22 -10.16
N SER A 150 1.99 -12.28 -11.11
CA SER A 150 1.69 -12.58 -12.52
C SER A 150 2.75 -13.46 -13.21
N PHE A 151 3.95 -13.57 -12.65
CA PHE A 151 5.00 -14.48 -13.11
C PHE A 151 4.99 -15.84 -12.40
N LEU A 152 4.13 -15.99 -11.40
CA LEU A 152 4.05 -17.19 -10.56
C LEU A 152 2.71 -17.88 -10.85
N ASP A 153 2.72 -18.88 -11.71
CA ASP A 153 1.53 -19.71 -11.94
C ASP A 153 1.24 -20.62 -10.73
N SER A 154 0.73 -20.00 -9.66
CA SER A 154 0.42 -20.75 -8.45
C SER A 154 -0.73 -20.11 -7.65
N ARG A 155 -1.63 -20.98 -7.14
CA ARG A 155 -2.67 -20.60 -6.19
C ARG A 155 -2.09 -19.86 -4.95
N ARG A 156 -0.85 -20.19 -4.57
CA ARG A 156 -0.15 -19.54 -3.44
C ARG A 156 0.13 -18.08 -3.73
N ALA A 157 0.51 -17.72 -4.96
CA ALA A 157 0.73 -16.32 -5.34
C ALA A 157 -0.58 -15.51 -5.26
N THR A 158 -1.70 -16.06 -5.72
CA THR A 158 -3.02 -15.42 -5.59
C THR A 158 -3.40 -15.21 -4.12
N ILE A 159 -3.17 -16.19 -3.26
CA ILE A 159 -3.40 -16.08 -1.81
C ILE A 159 -2.49 -14.99 -1.21
N ALA A 160 -1.22 -14.94 -1.58
CA ALA A 160 -0.30 -13.93 -1.09
C ALA A 160 -0.76 -12.51 -1.47
N VAL A 161 -1.19 -12.30 -2.71
CA VAL A 161 -1.75 -10.99 -3.15
C VAL A 161 -3.00 -10.64 -2.35
N ALA A 162 -3.89 -11.59 -2.09
CA ALA A 162 -5.08 -11.37 -1.28
C ALA A 162 -4.74 -11.00 0.17
N ILE A 163 -3.72 -11.64 0.77
CA ILE A 163 -3.22 -11.31 2.11
C ILE A 163 -2.61 -9.90 2.12
N ALA A 164 -1.84 -9.53 1.09
CA ALA A 164 -1.30 -8.17 0.96
C ALA A 164 -2.41 -7.13 0.81
N ALA A 165 -3.47 -7.43 0.04
CA ALA A 165 -4.62 -6.54 -0.09
C ALA A 165 -5.37 -6.37 1.24
N ALA A 166 -5.50 -7.43 2.04
CA ALA A 166 -6.04 -7.32 3.40
C ALA A 166 -5.14 -6.45 4.30
N GLY A 167 -3.81 -6.59 4.19
CA GLY A 167 -2.84 -5.70 4.85
C GLY A 167 -3.03 -4.24 4.46
N LEU A 168 -3.24 -3.97 3.17
CA LEU A 168 -3.52 -2.62 2.67
C LEU A 168 -4.79 -2.03 3.32
N CYS A 169 -5.87 -2.80 3.43
CA CYS A 169 -7.09 -2.31 4.09
C CYS A 169 -6.83 -1.90 5.54
N VAL A 170 -6.06 -2.69 6.29
CA VAL A 170 -5.67 -2.37 7.67
C VAL A 170 -4.81 -1.11 7.73
N ASP A 171 -3.83 -1.00 6.84
CA ASP A 171 -2.90 0.12 6.77
C ASP A 171 -3.59 1.43 6.41
N LEU A 172 -4.42 1.42 5.36
CA LEU A 172 -5.23 2.57 4.95
C LEU A 172 -6.13 3.08 6.08
N PHE A 173 -6.73 2.17 6.86
CA PHE A 173 -7.54 2.56 8.00
C PHE A 173 -6.68 3.26 9.06
N ALA A 174 -5.55 2.69 9.44
CA ALA A 174 -4.65 3.25 10.44
C ALA A 174 -4.09 4.62 10.00
N GLU A 175 -3.63 4.74 8.75
CA GLU A 175 -3.12 6.00 8.21
C GLU A 175 -4.20 7.07 8.11
N SER A 176 -5.45 6.69 7.82
CA SER A 176 -6.58 7.62 7.86
C SER A 176 -6.88 8.14 9.28
N LEU A 177 -6.64 7.32 10.32
CA LEU A 177 -6.69 7.77 11.71
C LEU A 177 -5.60 8.79 12.01
N LEU A 178 -4.35 8.53 11.57
CA LEU A 178 -3.22 9.44 11.76
C LEU A 178 -3.43 10.79 11.07
N ILE A 179 -4.06 10.80 9.90
CA ILE A 179 -4.36 12.04 9.15
C ILE A 179 -5.55 12.80 9.73
N GLY A 180 -6.61 12.09 10.10
CA GLY A 180 -7.91 12.70 10.38
C GLY A 180 -8.19 12.96 11.86
N TRP A 181 -7.61 12.16 12.77
CA TRP A 181 -7.94 12.17 14.18
C TRP A 181 -6.84 12.77 15.07
N LEU A 182 -5.59 12.83 14.57
CA LEU A 182 -4.52 13.49 15.30
C LEU A 182 -4.48 15.00 14.96
N PRO A 183 -4.09 15.85 15.93
CA PRO A 183 -3.56 15.51 17.26
C PRO A 183 -4.63 15.33 18.36
N ARG A 184 -5.91 15.61 18.09
CA ARG A 184 -6.96 15.72 19.13
C ARG A 184 -7.12 14.46 19.99
N ASN A 185 -6.96 13.28 19.40
CA ASN A 185 -7.15 11.98 20.05
C ASN A 185 -5.83 11.19 20.11
N TYR A 186 -4.71 11.89 20.34
CA TYR A 186 -3.37 11.32 20.22
C TYR A 186 -3.19 10.07 21.08
N GLU A 187 -3.50 10.14 22.36
CA GLU A 187 -3.25 9.06 23.34
C GLU A 187 -3.95 7.73 22.99
N THR A 188 -5.10 7.81 22.33
CA THR A 188 -5.87 6.62 21.94
C THR A 188 -5.53 6.17 20.52
N MET A 189 -5.41 7.12 19.59
CA MET A 189 -5.32 6.80 18.14
C MET A 189 -3.90 6.51 17.69
N ALA A 190 -2.87 7.14 18.26
CA ALA A 190 -1.50 6.91 17.85
C ALA A 190 -1.02 5.49 18.18
N PRO A 191 -1.20 4.95 19.41
CA PRO A 191 -0.83 3.56 19.68
C PRO A 191 -1.62 2.54 18.84
N LEU A 192 -2.93 2.79 18.65
CA LEU A 192 -3.77 1.94 17.80
C LEU A 192 -3.25 1.92 16.35
N ALA A 193 -2.94 3.08 15.77
CA ALA A 193 -2.42 3.18 14.42
C ALA A 193 -1.06 2.48 14.30
N THR A 194 -0.14 2.66 15.26
CA THR A 194 1.15 1.97 15.29
C THR A 194 1.00 0.45 15.33
N LEU A 195 0.07 -0.05 16.16
CA LEU A 195 -0.26 -1.48 16.22
C LEU A 195 -0.80 -2.00 14.89
N MET A 196 -1.63 -1.22 14.23
CA MET A 196 -2.26 -1.61 12.95
C MET A 196 -1.27 -1.54 11.79
N THR A 197 -0.49 -0.46 11.63
CA THR A 197 0.46 -0.33 10.51
C THR A 197 1.67 -1.24 10.69
N GLY A 198 2.42 -1.05 11.78
CA GLY A 198 3.66 -1.79 12.06
C GLY A 198 3.42 -3.24 12.49
N GLY A 199 2.33 -3.49 13.22
CA GLY A 199 1.95 -4.83 13.67
C GLY A 199 1.17 -5.61 12.60
N ALA A 200 -0.11 -5.32 12.45
CA ALA A 200 -1.01 -6.13 11.63
C ALA A 200 -0.73 -6.01 10.13
N ALA A 201 -0.69 -4.80 9.56
CA ALA A 201 -0.51 -4.61 8.14
C ALA A 201 0.88 -5.07 7.67
N ASN A 202 1.94 -4.64 8.37
CA ASN A 202 3.31 -5.10 8.05
C ASN A 202 3.45 -6.62 8.19
N GLY A 203 2.81 -7.24 9.19
CA GLY A 203 2.78 -8.69 9.33
C GLY A 203 2.16 -9.39 8.13
N LEU A 204 1.04 -8.88 7.62
CA LEU A 204 0.37 -9.39 6.42
C LEU A 204 1.22 -9.19 5.16
N TYR A 205 1.85 -8.03 4.98
CA TYR A 205 2.78 -7.78 3.88
C TYR A 205 3.99 -8.71 3.92
N THR A 206 4.56 -8.90 5.11
CA THR A 206 5.72 -9.80 5.32
C THR A 206 5.35 -11.25 5.03
N ALA A 207 4.20 -11.72 5.52
CA ALA A 207 3.69 -13.07 5.21
C ALA A 207 3.48 -13.26 3.71
N SER A 208 2.91 -12.27 3.02
CA SER A 208 2.76 -12.27 1.57
C SER A 208 4.10 -12.40 0.86
N GLY A 209 5.09 -11.60 1.26
CA GLY A 209 6.44 -11.64 0.71
C GLY A 209 7.13 -12.99 0.89
N ILE A 210 6.98 -13.61 2.06
CA ILE A 210 7.49 -14.96 2.35
C ILE A 210 6.83 -15.98 1.41
N ILE A 211 5.49 -15.99 1.30
CA ILE A 211 4.76 -16.89 0.42
C ILE A 211 5.19 -16.73 -1.04
N MET A 212 5.33 -15.48 -1.51
CA MET A 212 5.80 -15.18 -2.87
C MET A 212 7.21 -15.69 -3.10
N THR A 213 8.13 -15.47 -2.14
CA THR A 213 9.52 -15.94 -2.20
C THR A 213 9.57 -17.46 -2.29
N LEU A 214 8.81 -18.17 -1.45
CA LEU A 214 8.72 -19.64 -1.45
C LEU A 214 8.07 -20.20 -2.73
N SER A 215 7.21 -19.40 -3.38
CA SER A 215 6.57 -19.79 -4.64
C SER A 215 7.43 -19.54 -5.86
N SER A 216 8.50 -18.74 -5.74
CA SER A 216 9.36 -18.32 -6.84
C SER A 216 10.52 -19.28 -7.04
N ARG A 217 10.43 -20.16 -8.03
CA ARG A 217 11.50 -21.14 -8.36
C ARG A 217 12.69 -20.51 -9.11
N SER A 218 12.51 -19.34 -9.70
CA SER A 218 13.50 -18.67 -10.57
C SER A 218 14.38 -17.64 -9.84
N LEU A 219 14.21 -17.46 -8.53
CA LEU A 219 15.02 -16.49 -7.78
C LEU A 219 16.48 -16.92 -7.74
N THR A 220 17.36 -16.03 -8.18
CA THR A 220 18.81 -16.20 -8.00
C THR A 220 19.19 -16.12 -6.53
N ARG A 221 20.32 -16.74 -6.15
CA ARG A 221 20.80 -16.74 -4.76
C ARG A 221 20.90 -15.32 -4.15
N PRO A 222 21.44 -14.29 -4.85
CA PRO A 222 21.48 -12.93 -4.31
C PRO A 222 20.09 -12.34 -4.03
N LEU A 223 19.13 -12.54 -4.96
CA LEU A 223 17.75 -12.08 -4.76
C LEU A 223 17.07 -12.76 -3.58
N ALA A 224 17.26 -14.08 -3.44
CA ALA A 224 16.74 -14.82 -2.31
C ALA A 224 17.32 -14.32 -0.98
N VAL A 225 18.61 -14.03 -0.91
CA VAL A 225 19.26 -13.46 0.28
C VAL A 225 18.68 -12.10 0.64
N LEU A 226 18.50 -11.19 -0.34
CA LEU A 226 17.90 -9.87 -0.09
C LEU A 226 16.45 -10.01 0.39
N ALA A 227 15.66 -10.87 -0.24
CA ALA A 227 14.29 -11.16 0.16
C ALA A 227 14.23 -11.64 1.62
N TRP A 228 15.01 -12.66 1.99
CA TRP A 228 14.99 -13.20 3.35
C TRP A 228 15.45 -12.19 4.40
N LYS A 229 16.45 -11.34 4.09
CA LYS A 229 16.83 -10.24 4.98
C LYS A 229 15.70 -9.23 5.17
N ALA A 230 14.99 -8.86 4.10
CA ALA A 230 13.83 -7.99 4.16
C ALA A 230 12.70 -8.61 5.01
N TRP A 231 12.36 -9.89 4.78
CA TRP A 231 11.28 -10.54 5.53
C TRP A 231 11.63 -10.76 7.00
N THR A 232 12.88 -11.08 7.33
CA THR A 232 13.35 -11.16 8.73
C THR A 232 13.20 -9.80 9.43
N ALA A 233 13.57 -8.72 8.76
CA ALA A 233 13.37 -7.37 9.30
C ALA A 233 11.87 -7.01 9.42
N GLY A 234 11.04 -7.44 8.47
CA GLY A 234 9.58 -7.27 8.55
C GLY A 234 8.95 -8.02 9.73
N VAL A 235 9.40 -9.25 10.00
CA VAL A 235 8.98 -9.99 11.21
C VAL A 235 9.43 -9.25 12.48
N ALA A 236 10.68 -8.78 12.52
CA ALA A 236 11.18 -8.00 13.66
C ALA A 236 10.38 -6.72 13.87
N LEU A 237 10.02 -5.99 12.80
CA LEU A 237 9.16 -4.82 12.86
C LEU A 237 7.79 -5.16 13.44
N THR A 238 7.16 -6.23 12.97
CA THR A 238 5.88 -6.71 13.51
C THR A 238 5.97 -6.97 15.01
N VAL A 239 6.97 -7.72 15.44
CA VAL A 239 7.16 -8.07 16.87
C VAL A 239 7.42 -6.81 17.70
N CYS A 240 8.30 -5.90 17.25
CA CYS A 240 8.58 -4.65 17.96
C CYS A 240 7.36 -3.73 18.05
N SER A 241 6.52 -3.71 17.01
CA SER A 241 5.27 -2.92 17.02
C SER A 241 4.24 -3.50 17.98
N LEU A 242 4.08 -4.84 18.01
CA LEU A 242 3.22 -5.52 18.98
C LEU A 242 3.69 -5.35 20.41
N ALA A 243 5.01 -5.31 20.63
CA ALA A 243 5.63 -5.11 21.94
C ALA A 243 5.78 -3.63 22.32
N SER A 244 5.38 -2.70 21.45
CA SER A 244 5.52 -1.24 21.66
C SER A 244 6.95 -0.82 21.98
N ILE A 245 7.95 -1.31 21.23
CA ILE A 245 9.38 -1.01 21.39
C ILE A 245 9.81 0.02 20.32
N PRO A 246 9.81 1.36 20.60
CA PRO A 246 10.02 2.38 19.56
C PRO A 246 11.36 2.27 18.84
N ILE A 247 12.45 2.04 19.58
CA ILE A 247 13.78 1.87 18.98
C ILE A 247 13.83 0.63 18.08
N GLY A 248 13.21 -0.46 18.50
CA GLY A 248 13.07 -1.69 17.71
C GLY A 248 12.27 -1.45 16.42
N ILE A 249 11.18 -0.68 16.49
CA ILE A 249 10.40 -0.27 15.32
C ILE A 249 11.28 0.52 14.34
N ALA A 250 11.99 1.55 14.81
CA ALA A 250 12.83 2.39 13.96
C ALA A 250 13.96 1.60 13.29
N VAL A 251 14.67 0.76 14.04
CA VAL A 251 15.78 -0.06 13.54
C VAL A 251 15.26 -1.08 12.53
N SER A 252 14.24 -1.84 12.87
CA SER A 252 13.68 -2.88 11.98
C SER A 252 13.07 -2.29 10.71
N THR A 253 12.39 -1.13 10.79
CA THR A 253 11.91 -0.39 9.62
C THR A 253 13.08 0.01 8.71
N THR A 254 14.13 0.58 9.25
CA THR A 254 15.31 0.98 8.47
C THR A 254 15.93 -0.21 7.77
N VAL A 255 16.19 -1.31 8.51
CA VAL A 255 16.76 -2.54 7.96
C VAL A 255 15.85 -3.15 6.88
N LEU A 256 14.55 -3.17 7.11
CA LEU A 256 13.56 -3.65 6.12
C LEU A 256 13.74 -2.93 4.79
N PHE A 257 13.72 -1.60 4.78
CA PHE A 257 13.76 -0.85 3.53
C PHE A 257 15.14 -0.83 2.86
N VAL A 258 16.22 -0.94 3.63
CA VAL A 258 17.60 -1.11 3.11
C VAL A 258 17.71 -2.38 2.26
N PHE A 259 17.01 -3.45 2.61
CA PHE A 259 17.01 -4.69 1.83
C PHE A 259 15.84 -4.80 0.85
N PHE A 260 14.67 -4.30 1.20
CA PHE A 260 13.47 -4.39 0.39
C PHE A 260 13.57 -3.56 -0.90
N CYS A 261 13.95 -2.28 -0.83
CA CYS A 261 14.02 -1.45 -2.04
C CYS A 261 15.01 -1.98 -3.10
N PRO A 262 16.25 -2.36 -2.76
CA PRO A 262 17.13 -3.02 -3.72
C PRO A 262 16.59 -4.35 -4.23
N PHE A 263 15.98 -5.16 -3.37
CA PHE A 263 15.35 -6.42 -3.78
C PHE A 263 14.29 -6.19 -4.86
N VAL A 264 13.38 -5.24 -4.65
CA VAL A 264 12.28 -4.92 -5.59
C VAL A 264 12.83 -4.46 -6.94
N VAL A 265 13.83 -3.57 -6.94
CA VAL A 265 14.47 -3.08 -8.18
C VAL A 265 15.17 -4.20 -8.94
N LEU A 266 15.94 -5.02 -8.25
CA LEU A 266 16.68 -6.12 -8.86
C LEU A 266 15.76 -7.23 -9.35
N LEU A 267 14.66 -7.49 -8.63
CA LEU A 267 13.63 -8.41 -9.08
C LEU A 267 12.94 -7.91 -10.36
N GLY A 268 12.65 -6.60 -10.43
CA GLY A 268 12.12 -5.95 -11.62
C GLY A 268 13.03 -6.15 -12.83
N ARG A 269 14.35 -5.95 -12.67
CA ARG A 269 15.34 -6.18 -13.72
C ARG A 269 15.43 -7.66 -14.11
N HIS A 270 15.40 -8.56 -13.13
CA HIS A 270 15.48 -10.00 -13.38
C HIS A 270 14.33 -10.48 -14.28
N TYR A 271 13.08 -10.13 -13.94
CA TYR A 271 11.93 -10.55 -14.76
C TYR A 271 11.83 -9.81 -16.10
N SER A 272 12.30 -8.56 -16.20
CA SER A 272 12.31 -7.84 -17.50
C SER A 272 13.30 -8.42 -18.52
N GLN A 273 14.28 -9.19 -18.09
CA GLN A 273 15.28 -9.84 -18.94
C GLN A 273 14.88 -11.27 -19.34
N MET A 274 13.81 -11.84 -18.77
CA MET A 274 13.35 -13.16 -19.16
C MET A 274 12.66 -13.10 -20.53
N PRO A 275 13.00 -14.01 -21.47
CA PRO A 275 12.33 -14.06 -22.76
C PRO A 275 10.84 -14.33 -22.59
N PRO A 276 9.97 -13.70 -23.39
CA PRO A 276 8.55 -13.98 -23.39
C PRO A 276 8.32 -15.45 -23.79
N GLY A 277 7.73 -16.25 -22.91
CA GLY A 277 7.42 -17.67 -23.16
C GLY A 277 7.86 -18.65 -22.09
N HIS A 278 8.69 -18.26 -21.12
CA HIS A 278 9.07 -19.17 -20.02
C HIS A 278 8.02 -19.31 -18.89
N THR A 279 6.91 -18.58 -18.99
CA THR A 279 5.89 -18.51 -17.92
C THR A 279 4.76 -19.55 -18.05
N THR A 280 4.69 -20.32 -19.14
CA THR A 280 3.60 -21.29 -19.35
C THR A 280 4.07 -22.57 -20.04
N GLN A 281 4.92 -23.35 -19.38
CA GLN A 281 4.96 -24.78 -19.61
C GLN A 281 4.41 -25.50 -18.38
N SER A 282 3.10 -25.40 -18.15
CA SER A 282 2.35 -26.43 -17.47
C SER A 282 2.21 -27.58 -18.45
N SER A 283 3.05 -28.59 -18.32
CA SER A 283 2.85 -29.91 -18.91
C SER A 283 1.44 -30.38 -18.56
N PRO A 284 0.61 -30.80 -19.54
CA PRO A 284 -0.66 -31.43 -19.25
C PRO A 284 -0.38 -32.80 -18.61
N ARG A 285 -0.84 -32.98 -17.38
CA ARG A 285 -1.12 -34.32 -16.80
C ARG A 285 -2.46 -34.24 -16.13
#